data_8425f0d3e49e4a3a1d0290dc2c0c42ea
#
_entry.id   8425f0d3e49e4a3a1d0290dc2c0c42ea
#
_cell.length_a   1.000
_cell.length_b   1.000
_cell.length_c   1.000
_cell.angle_alpha   90.00
_cell.angle_beta   90.00
_cell.angle_gamma   90.00
#
_symmetry.space_group_name_H-M   'P 1'
#
loop_
_entity.id
_entity.type
_entity.pdbx_description
1 polymer ?
#
loop_
_entity_poly.entity_id
_entity_poly.type
_entity_poly.pdbx_seq_one_letter_code
_entity_poly.pdbx_strand_id
1 'polypeptide(L)'
;MREEAMARATAHPDHHCISSEDIQGTEVYGAGGKNIGEIDHLIIDKVSGRVAYAVMSFGGFVGLGHSHYPIPWGALTYDSSLGGFRTNITEQQLRDAPEFSDDSWQDRDWETRTHQYYGTPSYWESRGGSVR
;
A
#
# COMPACT_ATOMS: atom_id res chain seq x y z
N MET A 1 -8.95 17.31 -1.75
CA MET A 1 -7.82 16.61 -2.38
C MET A 1 -8.10 15.15 -2.57
N ARG A 2 -8.44 14.45 -1.47
CA ARG A 2 -8.71 13.01 -1.57
C ARG A 2 -9.89 12.71 -2.46
N GLU A 3 -10.97 13.46 -2.31
CA GLU A 3 -12.15 13.26 -3.14
C GLU A 3 -11.85 13.50 -4.61
N GLU A 4 -11.02 14.48 -4.86
CA GLU A 4 -10.62 14.80 -6.22
C GLU A 4 -9.81 13.67 -6.85
N ALA A 5 -8.87 13.10 -6.08
CA ALA A 5 -8.05 11.99 -6.56
C ALA A 5 -8.91 10.78 -6.84
N MET A 6 -9.86 10.48 -5.95
CA MET A 6 -10.75 9.36 -6.15
C MET A 6 -11.64 9.57 -7.37
N ALA A 7 -12.12 10.80 -7.57
CA ALA A 7 -12.94 11.09 -8.72
C ALA A 7 -12.19 10.88 -10.03
N ARG A 8 -10.92 11.29 -10.06
CA ARG A 8 -10.10 11.09 -11.26
C ARG A 8 -9.84 9.62 -11.53
N ALA A 9 -9.52 8.87 -10.49
CA ALA A 9 -9.26 7.45 -10.64
C ALA A 9 -10.50 6.72 -11.12
N THR A 10 -11.68 7.12 -10.62
CA THR A 10 -12.93 6.48 -10.97
C THR A 10 -13.41 6.89 -12.35
N ALA A 11 -13.09 8.13 -12.77
CA ALA A 11 -13.56 8.64 -14.05
C ALA A 11 -12.95 7.92 -15.24
N HIS A 12 -11.84 7.19 -15.03
CA HIS A 12 -11.15 6.49 -16.10
C HIS A 12 -10.95 5.02 -15.74
N PRO A 13 -12.04 4.28 -15.54
CA PRO A 13 -11.92 2.92 -15.02
C PRO A 13 -11.22 1.95 -15.96
N ASP A 14 -11.18 2.27 -17.26
CA ASP A 14 -10.52 1.40 -18.21
C ASP A 14 -9.03 1.63 -18.32
N HIS A 15 -8.54 2.68 -17.71
CA HIS A 15 -7.12 2.99 -17.73
C HIS A 15 -6.42 2.30 -16.59
N HIS A 16 -5.23 1.77 -16.87
CA HIS A 16 -4.46 1.03 -15.88
C HIS A 16 -3.49 1.91 -15.12
N CYS A 17 -3.30 3.14 -15.57
CA CYS A 17 -2.31 4.01 -14.95
C CYS A 17 -2.98 5.08 -14.11
N ILE A 18 -2.30 5.45 -13.04
CA ILE A 18 -2.75 6.53 -12.18
C ILE A 18 -1.53 7.39 -11.84
N SER A 19 -1.73 8.68 -11.77
CA SER A 19 -0.66 9.60 -11.38
C SER A 19 -0.29 9.38 -9.93
N SER A 20 1.02 9.47 -9.63
CA SER A 20 1.46 9.36 -8.24
C SER A 20 0.83 10.42 -7.35
N GLU A 21 0.49 11.58 -7.93
CA GLU A 21 -0.19 12.62 -7.16
C GLU A 21 -1.62 12.22 -6.82
N ASP A 22 -2.26 11.48 -7.72
CA ASP A 22 -3.65 11.09 -7.51
C ASP A 22 -3.78 9.88 -6.60
N ILE A 23 -2.74 9.06 -6.53
CA ILE A 23 -2.81 7.88 -5.65
C ILE A 23 -2.71 8.27 -4.18
N GLN A 24 -2.09 9.39 -3.90
CA GLN A 24 -2.02 9.88 -2.52
C GLN A 24 -3.43 10.24 -2.05
N GLY A 25 -3.77 9.80 -0.87
CA GLY A 25 -5.10 10.01 -0.32
C GLY A 25 -6.13 8.99 -0.74
N THR A 26 -5.75 8.04 -1.62
CA THR A 26 -6.67 6.99 -2.03
C THR A 26 -6.93 6.06 -0.86
N GLU A 27 -8.18 5.69 -0.68
CA GLU A 27 -8.56 4.91 0.49
C GLU A 27 -8.24 3.44 0.31
N VAL A 28 -8.00 2.78 1.44
CA VAL A 28 -7.71 1.35 1.48
C VAL A 28 -8.79 0.68 2.33
N TYR A 29 -9.38 -0.36 1.77
CA TYR A 29 -10.44 -1.12 2.41
C TYR A 29 -9.89 -2.50 2.77
N GLY A 30 -9.96 -2.82 4.06
CA GLY A 30 -9.41 -4.07 4.56
C GLY A 30 -10.36 -5.23 4.48
N ALA A 31 -10.02 -6.28 5.20
CA ALA A 31 -10.88 -7.46 5.28
C ALA A 31 -12.26 -7.05 5.76
N GLY A 32 -13.29 -7.54 5.08
CA GLY A 32 -14.66 -7.17 5.41
C GLY A 32 -15.13 -5.89 4.78
N GLY A 33 -14.29 -5.20 4.01
CA GLY A 33 -14.69 -3.99 3.30
C GLY A 33 -14.63 -2.73 4.12
N LYS A 34 -14.07 -2.79 5.32
CA LYS A 34 -13.98 -1.63 6.18
C LYS A 34 -12.79 -0.76 5.77
N ASN A 35 -13.00 0.55 5.73
CA ASN A 35 -11.93 1.49 5.44
C ASN A 35 -10.89 1.44 6.57
N ILE A 36 -9.66 1.12 6.23
CA ILE A 36 -8.59 0.99 7.23
C ILE A 36 -7.52 2.05 7.07
N GLY A 37 -7.70 3.00 6.16
CA GLY A 37 -6.75 4.09 6.03
C GLY A 37 -6.68 4.60 4.62
N GLU A 38 -5.63 5.35 4.35
CA GLU A 38 -5.42 5.89 3.02
C GLU A 38 -3.93 5.88 2.70
N ILE A 39 -3.63 5.87 1.41
CA ILE A 39 -2.24 5.84 0.96
C ILE A 39 -1.62 7.21 1.15
N ASP A 40 -0.52 7.25 1.89
CA ASP A 40 0.21 8.47 2.13
C ASP A 40 1.24 8.71 1.02
N HIS A 41 2.04 7.69 0.73
CA HIS A 41 3.02 7.77 -0.36
C HIS A 41 3.45 6.36 -0.73
N LEU A 42 4.28 6.28 -1.77
CA LEU A 42 4.76 5.00 -2.29
C LEU A 42 6.26 4.89 -2.12
N ILE A 43 6.71 3.67 -1.93
CA ILE A 43 8.14 3.36 -1.96
C ILE A 43 8.39 2.61 -3.26
N ILE A 44 9.26 3.14 -4.08
CA ILE A 44 9.47 2.63 -5.43
C ILE A 44 10.85 2.01 -5.53
N ASP A 45 10.89 0.80 -6.11
CA ASP A 45 12.16 0.16 -6.44
C ASP A 45 12.76 0.90 -7.62
N LYS A 46 13.80 1.66 -7.37
CA LYS A 46 14.35 2.52 -8.40
C LYS A 46 15.08 1.76 -9.51
N VAL A 47 15.36 0.49 -9.29
CA VAL A 47 16.02 -0.33 -10.30
C VAL A 47 15.01 -0.81 -11.33
N SER A 48 13.89 -1.35 -10.88
CA SER A 48 12.88 -1.87 -11.79
C SER A 48 11.81 -0.84 -12.14
N GLY A 49 11.66 0.19 -11.33
CA GLY A 49 10.58 1.16 -11.50
C GLY A 49 9.25 0.71 -10.92
N ARG A 50 9.22 -0.43 -10.26
CA ARG A 50 7.99 -0.97 -9.69
C ARG A 50 7.75 -0.43 -8.29
N VAL A 51 6.47 -0.36 -7.92
CA VAL A 51 6.12 0.00 -6.56
C VAL A 51 6.43 -1.18 -5.65
N ALA A 52 7.22 -0.94 -4.61
CA ALA A 52 7.54 -1.96 -3.63
C ALA A 52 6.53 -1.98 -2.51
N TYR A 53 6.21 -0.82 -1.97
CA TYR A 53 5.29 -0.70 -0.83
C TYR A 53 4.41 0.52 -1.01
N ALA A 54 3.19 0.42 -0.49
CA ALA A 54 2.35 1.60 -0.27
C ALA A 54 2.40 1.90 1.22
N VAL A 55 2.82 3.11 1.57
CA VAL A 55 2.83 3.50 2.97
C VAL A 55 1.48 4.09 3.29
N MET A 56 0.75 3.41 4.14
CA MET A 56 -0.62 3.77 4.47
C MET A 56 -0.66 4.51 5.81
N SER A 57 -1.46 5.56 5.85
CA SER A 57 -1.76 6.25 7.09
C SER A 57 -3.04 5.68 7.66
N PHE A 58 -2.99 5.32 8.93
CA PHE A 58 -4.17 4.82 9.61
C PHE A 58 -4.50 5.83 10.69
N GLY A 59 -5.41 6.73 10.36
CA GLY A 59 -5.71 7.86 11.23
C GLY A 59 -6.85 7.64 12.18
N GLY A 60 -7.29 6.41 12.34
CA GLY A 60 -8.49 6.15 13.06
C GLY A 60 -8.40 6.23 14.58
N PHE A 61 -7.21 6.36 15.15
CA PHE A 61 -7.08 6.33 16.59
C PHE A 61 -6.78 7.70 17.14
N VAL A 62 -7.72 8.21 17.86
CA VAL A 62 -7.57 9.49 18.53
C VAL A 62 -6.47 9.34 19.59
N GLY A 63 -5.56 10.28 19.58
CA GLY A 63 -4.55 10.35 20.63
C GLY A 63 -3.32 9.50 20.42
N LEU A 64 -3.28 8.70 19.37
CA LEU A 64 -2.13 7.85 19.11
C LEU A 64 -1.18 8.43 18.09
N GLY A 65 -1.47 9.63 17.60
CA GLY A 65 -0.65 10.24 16.60
C GLY A 65 -0.79 9.51 15.26
N HIS A 66 0.11 9.81 14.38
CA HIS A 66 0.08 9.22 13.04
C HIS A 66 0.88 7.94 13.03
N SER A 67 0.25 6.88 12.57
CA SER A 67 0.93 5.62 12.35
C SER A 67 0.99 5.38 10.86
N HIS A 68 2.16 5.01 10.39
CA HIS A 68 2.39 4.71 8.99
C HIS A 68 2.69 3.23 8.87
N TYR A 69 2.03 2.58 7.94
CA TYR A 69 2.14 1.14 7.75
C TYR A 69 2.52 0.83 6.33
N PRO A 70 3.76 0.42 6.06
CA PRO A 70 4.13 0.01 4.71
C PRO A 70 3.52 -1.34 4.40
N ILE A 71 2.79 -1.40 3.32
CA ILE A 71 2.12 -2.61 2.88
C ILE A 71 2.72 -3.01 1.56
N PRO A 72 3.16 -4.28 1.40
CA PRO A 72 3.67 -4.72 0.12
C PRO A 72 2.64 -4.46 -0.98
N TRP A 73 3.11 -3.94 -2.09
CA TRP A 73 2.21 -3.58 -3.18
C TRP A 73 1.36 -4.77 -3.63
N GLY A 74 1.95 -5.97 -3.60
CA GLY A 74 1.23 -7.17 -4.01
C GLY A 74 0.04 -7.53 -3.12
N ALA A 75 -0.07 -6.92 -1.94
CA ALA A 75 -1.21 -7.18 -1.05
C ALA A 75 -2.41 -6.29 -1.36
N LEU A 76 -2.27 -5.36 -2.31
CA LEU A 76 -3.33 -4.42 -2.65
C LEU A 76 -3.87 -4.70 -4.03
N THR A 77 -5.18 -4.53 -4.19
CA THR A 77 -5.86 -4.68 -5.48
C THR A 77 -6.74 -3.46 -5.68
N TYR A 78 -6.55 -2.75 -6.78
CA TYR A 78 -7.39 -1.60 -7.06
C TYR A 78 -8.80 -2.06 -7.42
N ASP A 79 -9.78 -1.39 -6.88
CA ASP A 79 -11.19 -1.70 -7.11
C ASP A 79 -11.87 -0.44 -7.62
N SER A 80 -12.16 -0.40 -8.91
CA SER A 80 -12.73 0.80 -9.52
C SER A 80 -14.11 1.12 -8.98
N SER A 81 -14.84 0.13 -8.49
CA SER A 81 -16.16 0.41 -7.94
C SER A 81 -16.07 1.12 -6.59
N LEU A 82 -14.96 0.95 -5.89
CA LEU A 82 -14.73 1.64 -4.63
C LEU A 82 -13.95 2.93 -4.81
N GLY A 83 -13.27 3.06 -5.94
CA GLY A 83 -12.35 4.17 -6.13
C GLY A 83 -11.15 4.09 -5.22
N GLY A 84 -10.77 2.91 -4.82
CA GLY A 84 -9.66 2.71 -3.90
C GLY A 84 -9.13 1.31 -3.97
N PHE A 85 -8.28 0.95 -3.01
CA PHE A 85 -7.63 -0.35 -2.98
C PHE A 85 -8.30 -1.27 -1.97
N ARG A 86 -8.34 -2.55 -2.31
CA ARG A 86 -8.82 -3.61 -1.41
C ARG A 86 -7.64 -4.44 -0.94
N THR A 87 -7.73 -4.94 0.28
CA THR A 87 -6.76 -5.88 0.80
C THR A 87 -7.46 -6.81 1.79
N ASN A 88 -6.83 -7.95 2.05
CA ASN A 88 -7.32 -8.86 3.07
C ASN A 88 -6.70 -8.61 4.44
N ILE A 89 -5.91 -7.55 4.54
CA ILE A 89 -5.24 -7.21 5.80
C ILE A 89 -6.26 -6.66 6.78
N THR A 90 -6.14 -7.06 8.04
CA THR A 90 -7.00 -6.57 9.11
C THR A 90 -6.29 -5.48 9.89
N GLU A 91 -7.06 -4.72 10.66
CA GLU A 91 -6.47 -3.72 11.54
C GLU A 91 -5.51 -4.35 12.53
N GLN A 92 -5.85 -5.54 13.03
CA GLN A 92 -5.00 -6.21 14.00
C GLN A 92 -3.66 -6.60 13.38
N GLN A 93 -3.68 -7.03 12.12
CA GLN A 93 -2.44 -7.34 11.43
C GLN A 93 -1.57 -6.09 11.29
N LEU A 94 -2.18 -4.95 11.06
CA LEU A 94 -1.41 -3.70 10.98
C LEU A 94 -0.76 -3.38 12.30
N ARG A 95 -1.49 -3.54 13.39
CA ARG A 95 -0.96 -3.23 14.72
C ARG A 95 0.19 -4.15 15.11
N ASP A 96 0.14 -5.39 14.67
CA ASP A 96 1.12 -6.39 15.05
C ASP A 96 2.25 -6.52 14.03
N ALA A 97 2.25 -5.70 12.99
CA ALA A 97 3.26 -5.78 11.95
C ALA A 97 4.64 -5.38 12.48
N PRO A 98 5.71 -5.78 11.77
CA PRO A 98 7.06 -5.36 12.16
C PRO A 98 7.13 -3.85 12.25
N GLU A 99 7.86 -3.37 13.25
CA GLU A 99 8.01 -1.95 13.46
C GLU A 99 8.59 -1.27 12.26
N PHE A 100 8.11 -0.08 12.00
CA PHE A 100 8.47 0.70 10.84
C PHE A 100 9.04 2.04 11.29
N SER A 101 10.17 2.42 10.70
CA SER A 101 10.72 3.75 10.85
C SER A 101 10.95 4.31 9.46
N ASP A 102 11.34 5.59 9.40
CA ASP A 102 11.40 6.31 8.14
C ASP A 102 12.31 5.69 7.10
N ASP A 103 13.27 4.86 7.51
CA ASP A 103 14.20 4.24 6.57
C ASP A 103 14.20 2.72 6.66
N SER A 104 13.13 2.14 7.17
CA SER A 104 13.05 0.67 7.28
C SER A 104 13.21 -0.02 5.94
N TRP A 105 12.69 0.59 4.87
CA TRP A 105 12.78 -0.03 3.55
C TRP A 105 14.20 -0.13 3.02
N GLN A 106 15.18 0.45 3.69
CA GLN A 106 16.57 0.30 3.32
C GLN A 106 17.22 -0.91 3.99
N ASP A 107 16.49 -1.60 4.84
CA ASP A 107 16.98 -2.76 5.58
C ASP A 107 16.32 -4.01 5.00
N ARG A 108 17.13 -4.84 4.31
CA ARG A 108 16.62 -6.04 3.67
C ARG A 108 16.03 -7.02 4.68
N ASP A 109 16.53 -7.06 5.90
CA ASP A 109 15.96 -7.94 6.92
C ASP A 109 14.55 -7.51 7.27
N TRP A 110 14.32 -6.21 7.41
CA TRP A 110 12.97 -5.71 7.65
C TRP A 110 12.05 -6.03 6.48
N GLU A 111 12.56 -5.84 5.26
CA GLU A 111 11.77 -6.13 4.07
C GLU A 111 11.37 -7.60 4.02
N THR A 112 12.31 -8.50 4.31
CA THR A 112 12.02 -9.92 4.28
C THR A 112 10.97 -10.29 5.31
N ARG A 113 11.11 -9.77 6.52
CA ARG A 113 10.13 -10.04 7.58
C ARG A 113 8.76 -9.51 7.24
N THR A 114 8.71 -8.35 6.62
CA THR A 114 7.45 -7.72 6.26
C THR A 114 6.74 -8.53 5.18
N HIS A 115 7.46 -8.95 4.15
CA HIS A 115 6.85 -9.78 3.11
C HIS A 115 6.38 -11.11 3.66
N GLN A 116 7.15 -11.71 4.54
CA GLN A 116 6.73 -12.97 5.17
C GLN A 116 5.49 -12.76 6.03
N TYR A 117 5.47 -11.66 6.76
CA TYR A 117 4.36 -11.37 7.66
C TYR A 117 3.04 -11.24 6.88
N TYR A 118 3.07 -10.56 5.74
CA TYR A 118 1.86 -10.37 4.94
C TYR A 118 1.64 -11.47 3.91
N GLY A 119 2.57 -12.41 3.82
CA GLY A 119 2.40 -13.54 2.92
C GLY A 119 2.53 -13.19 1.45
N THR A 120 3.33 -12.19 1.13
CA THR A 120 3.52 -11.77 -0.26
C THR A 120 4.94 -12.07 -0.72
N PRO A 121 5.10 -12.38 -2.03
CA PRO A 121 6.46 -12.53 -2.57
C PRO A 121 7.22 -11.23 -2.47
N SER A 122 8.52 -11.35 -2.28
CA SER A 122 9.38 -10.17 -2.25
C SER A 122 9.43 -9.55 -3.64
N TYR A 123 9.42 -8.21 -3.68
CA TYR A 123 9.38 -7.53 -4.99
C TYR A 123 10.65 -7.79 -5.80
N TRP A 124 11.77 -8.03 -5.13
CA TRP A 124 13.01 -8.29 -5.85
C TRP A 124 13.02 -9.67 -6.50
N GLU A 125 12.30 -10.62 -5.96
CA GLU A 125 12.14 -11.91 -6.59
C GLU A 125 11.35 -11.77 -7.89
N SER A 126 10.30 -10.98 -7.83
CA SER A 126 9.49 -10.69 -9.00
C SER A 126 10.31 -9.99 -10.07
N ARG A 127 11.18 -9.07 -9.63
CA ARG A 127 12.03 -8.33 -10.54
C ARG A 127 12.97 -9.26 -11.30
N GLY A 128 13.59 -10.21 -10.60
CA GLY A 128 14.49 -11.13 -11.23
C GLY A 128 13.77 -12.21 -12.02
N GLY A 129 12.53 -12.49 -11.65
CA GLY A 129 11.79 -13.56 -12.26
C GLY A 129 10.98 -13.17 -13.44
N SER A 130 11.07 -11.96 -13.87
CA SER A 130 10.23 -11.46 -14.95
C SER A 130 10.46 -12.18 -16.27
N VAL A 131 11.52 -12.90 -16.36
CA VAL A 131 11.81 -13.64 -17.58
C VAL A 131 10.91 -14.84 -17.79
N ARG A 132 10.21 -15.23 -16.81
CA ARG A 132 9.34 -16.40 -16.97
C ARG A 132 8.07 -16.09 -17.68
#